data_33adc6d6b0e7eceee56fe2e6600049dc
#
_entry.id   33adc6d6b0e7eceee56fe2e6600049dc
#
_cell.length_a   1.000
_cell.length_b   1.000
_cell.length_c   1.000
_cell.angle_alpha   90.00
_cell.angle_beta   90.00
_cell.angle_gamma   90.00
#
_symmetry.space_group_name_H-M   'P 1'
#
loop_
_entity.id
_entity.type
_entity.pdbx_description
1 polymer ?
#
loop_
_entity_poly.entity_id
_entity_poly.type
_entity_poly.pdbx_seq_one_letter_code
_entity_poly.pdbx_strand_id
1 'polypeptide(L)'
;PDTVCVELCGSRYESLKNRDNWQEMDILKVVKEQKTFLLLANLIMSAFQKRLGAQLGIQPGAEMLEAVDGAERIGANLVLADRDVRTTLQRTWRGMTFFAKVKVFGQLMMGLLVSEEITQDEVEKLKQGDALSEAMEALASDSKDMKRTLIDERDQYLAEKIRQAPGTNMVAVVGAGHLSGILKELNESHNLENLEIVPPPSSTGQFLKWGIPAIIIGLIAYGFFSVDAGVSWQMIQRWFLINGILSALGAALALAHPLTIISAFLAAPFTSLNPMIAAGWVAGLVEAILNKPQVKDFEHLGEDITSFKGFWKNKI
;
A
#
# COMPACT_ATOMS: atom_id res chain seq x y z
N PRO A 1 -5.75 7.23 34.73
CA PRO A 1 -5.07 8.27 33.96
C PRO A 1 -6.08 9.31 33.48
N ASP A 2 -5.60 10.55 33.26
CA ASP A 2 -6.41 11.64 32.74
C ASP A 2 -6.52 11.54 31.19
N THR A 3 -5.51 10.92 30.59
CA THR A 3 -5.40 10.75 29.15
C THR A 3 -4.83 9.38 28.78
N VAL A 4 -5.38 8.79 27.74
CA VAL A 4 -4.87 7.58 27.08
C VAL A 4 -4.45 7.95 25.65
N CYS A 5 -3.17 7.75 25.34
CA CYS A 5 -2.63 7.91 24.01
C CYS A 5 -2.51 6.52 23.34
N VAL A 6 -2.95 6.41 22.11
CA VAL A 6 -2.87 5.14 21.36
C VAL A 6 -2.13 5.33 20.04
N GLU A 7 -1.36 4.32 19.62
CA GLU A 7 -0.67 4.30 18.33
C GLU A 7 -1.65 4.03 17.19
N LEU A 8 -2.62 4.91 17.05
CA LEU A 8 -3.58 4.93 15.94
C LEU A 8 -3.65 6.32 15.34
N CYS A 9 -3.75 6.39 14.03
CA CYS A 9 -4.22 7.60 13.34
C CYS A 9 -5.75 7.52 13.14
N GLY A 10 -6.36 8.66 12.83
CA GLY A 10 -7.82 8.73 12.66
C GLY A 10 -8.37 7.72 11.65
N SER A 11 -7.71 7.56 10.51
CA SER A 11 -8.15 6.63 9.47
C SER A 11 -8.07 5.15 9.90
N ARG A 12 -7.05 4.76 10.65
CA ARG A 12 -6.94 3.40 11.21
C ARG A 12 -7.95 3.16 12.33
N TYR A 13 -8.14 4.13 13.21
CA TYR A 13 -9.14 4.07 14.26
C TYR A 13 -10.55 3.81 13.69
N GLU A 14 -10.96 4.60 12.69
CA GLU A 14 -12.25 4.43 12.01
C GLU A 14 -12.39 3.05 11.34
N SER A 15 -11.35 2.54 10.71
CA SER A 15 -11.38 1.22 10.07
C SER A 15 -11.47 0.07 11.06
N LEU A 16 -10.83 0.20 12.23
CA LEU A 16 -10.90 -0.80 13.29
C LEU A 16 -12.26 -0.78 14.00
N LYS A 17 -12.80 0.42 14.30
CA LYS A 17 -14.09 0.59 14.97
C LYS A 17 -15.27 0.13 14.11
N ASN A 18 -15.17 0.28 12.78
CA ASN A 18 -16.23 -0.05 11.82
C ASN A 18 -15.78 -1.13 10.83
N ARG A 19 -15.18 -2.21 11.33
CA ARG A 19 -14.53 -3.24 10.51
C ARG A 19 -15.45 -3.86 9.45
N ASP A 20 -16.70 -4.20 9.82
CA ASP A 20 -17.66 -4.80 8.90
C ASP A 20 -18.00 -3.85 7.75
N ASN A 21 -18.28 -2.58 8.06
CA ASN A 21 -18.54 -1.55 7.07
C ASN A 21 -17.31 -1.32 6.15
N TRP A 22 -16.11 -1.43 6.72
CA TRP A 22 -14.86 -1.30 5.97
C TRP A 22 -14.69 -2.45 4.97
N GLN A 23 -14.91 -3.69 5.40
CA GLN A 23 -14.76 -4.87 4.55
C GLN A 23 -15.80 -4.92 3.41
N GLU A 24 -17.00 -4.40 3.64
CA GLU A 24 -18.05 -4.32 2.63
C GLU A 24 -17.95 -3.09 1.71
N MET A 25 -17.00 -2.20 1.96
CA MET A 25 -16.83 -0.98 1.18
C MET A 25 -16.38 -1.31 -0.25
N ASP A 26 -17.06 -0.69 -1.24
CA ASP A 26 -16.69 -0.75 -2.64
C ASP A 26 -15.31 -0.11 -2.87
N ILE A 27 -14.44 -0.79 -3.61
CA ILE A 27 -13.08 -0.32 -3.90
C ILE A 27 -13.06 1.03 -4.61
N LEU A 28 -14.00 1.28 -5.50
CA LEU A 28 -14.10 2.59 -6.17
C LEU A 28 -14.39 3.71 -5.16
N LYS A 29 -15.19 3.42 -4.11
CA LYS A 29 -15.44 4.34 -3.02
C LYS A 29 -14.17 4.58 -2.21
N VAL A 30 -13.41 3.52 -1.89
CA VAL A 30 -12.11 3.62 -1.21
C VAL A 30 -11.14 4.52 -1.98
N VAL A 31 -11.04 4.33 -3.30
CA VAL A 31 -10.19 5.16 -4.17
C VAL A 31 -10.68 6.62 -4.21
N LYS A 32 -11.99 6.83 -4.38
CA LYS A 32 -12.61 8.16 -4.44
C LYS A 32 -12.46 8.92 -3.13
N GLU A 33 -12.57 8.25 -1.99
CA GLU A 33 -12.36 8.82 -0.65
C GLU A 33 -10.87 8.93 -0.29
N GLN A 34 -9.97 8.62 -1.21
CA GLN A 34 -8.51 8.67 -1.03
C GLN A 34 -7.99 7.75 0.09
N LYS A 35 -8.71 6.68 0.40
CA LYS A 35 -8.36 5.67 1.42
C LYS A 35 -7.51 4.51 0.88
N THR A 36 -6.96 4.63 -0.33
CA THR A 36 -6.16 3.55 -0.98
C THR A 36 -4.93 3.16 -0.15
N PHE A 37 -4.29 4.14 0.51
CA PHE A 37 -3.13 3.84 1.37
C PHE A 37 -3.54 3.11 2.65
N LEU A 38 -4.74 3.38 3.18
CA LEU A 38 -5.31 2.63 4.30
C LEU A 38 -5.62 1.19 3.87
N LEU A 39 -6.21 0.99 2.69
CA LEU A 39 -6.42 -0.35 2.13
C LEU A 39 -5.10 -1.10 2.02
N LEU A 40 -4.06 -0.49 1.45
CA LEU A 40 -2.74 -1.10 1.32
C LEU A 40 -2.15 -1.47 2.70
N ALA A 41 -2.23 -0.58 3.67
CA ALA A 41 -1.77 -0.84 5.04
C ALA A 41 -2.52 -2.03 5.67
N ASN A 42 -3.85 -2.09 5.51
CA ASN A 42 -4.67 -3.20 6.00
C ASN A 42 -4.34 -4.51 5.28
N LEU A 43 -4.08 -4.49 3.96
CA LEU A 43 -3.68 -5.69 3.21
C LEU A 43 -2.31 -6.22 3.67
N ILE A 44 -1.33 -5.33 3.85
CA ILE A 44 -0.01 -5.70 4.39
C ILE A 44 -0.17 -6.31 5.79
N MET A 45 -0.98 -5.66 6.64
CA MET A 45 -1.26 -6.15 7.98
C MET A 45 -1.98 -7.51 7.94
N SER A 46 -3.00 -7.69 7.11
CA SER A 46 -3.72 -8.96 6.94
C SER A 46 -2.80 -10.07 6.44
N ALA A 47 -1.91 -9.79 5.48
CA ALA A 47 -0.92 -10.75 5.01
C ALA A 47 0.06 -11.15 6.11
N PHE A 48 0.51 -10.18 6.92
CA PHE A 48 1.37 -10.43 8.07
C PHE A 48 0.64 -11.25 9.16
N GLN A 49 -0.63 -10.91 9.44
CA GLN A 49 -1.48 -11.63 10.39
C GLN A 49 -1.72 -13.09 10.00
N LYS A 50 -1.96 -13.35 8.71
CA LYS A 50 -2.14 -14.73 8.23
C LYS A 50 -0.88 -15.56 8.45
N ARG A 51 0.28 -14.97 8.26
CA ARG A 51 1.57 -15.63 8.53
C ARG A 51 1.77 -15.92 10.02
N LEU A 52 1.33 -15.02 10.92
CA LEU A 52 1.47 -15.14 12.36
C LEU A 52 0.21 -15.69 13.05
N GLY A 53 -0.96 -15.32 12.57
CA GLY A 53 -2.24 -15.45 13.31
C GLY A 53 -2.87 -16.82 13.28
N ALA A 54 -2.54 -17.69 12.31
CA ALA A 54 -2.98 -19.09 12.33
C ALA A 54 -2.46 -19.83 13.59
N GLN A 55 -1.41 -19.27 14.23
CA GLN A 55 -0.78 -19.89 15.41
C GLN A 55 -1.07 -19.14 16.73
N LEU A 56 -1.47 -17.87 16.70
CA LEU A 56 -1.59 -17.05 17.92
C LEU A 56 -3.02 -16.64 18.31
N GLY A 57 -4.00 -16.72 17.39
CA GLY A 57 -5.40 -16.36 17.68
C GLY A 57 -5.63 -14.88 18.08
N ILE A 58 -4.61 -14.01 17.97
CA ILE A 58 -4.68 -12.62 18.37
C ILE A 58 -4.95 -11.76 17.12
N GLN A 59 -5.97 -10.90 17.21
CA GLN A 59 -6.25 -9.91 16.15
C GLN A 59 -5.39 -8.67 16.38
N PRO A 60 -4.49 -8.30 15.46
CA PRO A 60 -3.70 -7.08 15.57
C PRO A 60 -4.57 -5.83 15.62
N GLY A 61 -4.21 -4.93 16.53
CA GLY A 61 -5.00 -3.74 16.83
C GLY A 61 -6.07 -3.96 17.90
N ALA A 62 -6.29 -5.21 18.36
CA ALA A 62 -7.22 -5.48 19.46
C ALA A 62 -6.74 -4.79 20.76
N GLU A 63 -5.43 -4.76 20.99
CA GLU A 63 -4.80 -4.03 22.09
C GLU A 63 -5.08 -2.53 22.06
N MET A 64 -5.10 -1.96 20.87
CA MET A 64 -5.39 -0.53 20.69
C MET A 64 -6.89 -0.24 20.89
N LEU A 65 -7.77 -1.12 20.42
CA LEU A 65 -9.21 -0.98 20.65
C LEU A 65 -9.55 -1.15 22.14
N GLU A 66 -8.95 -2.13 22.82
CA GLU A 66 -9.16 -2.31 24.27
C GLU A 66 -8.67 -1.08 25.06
N ALA A 67 -7.56 -0.44 24.63
CA ALA A 67 -7.10 0.79 25.23
C ALA A 67 -8.08 1.96 25.00
N VAL A 68 -8.70 2.04 23.81
CA VAL A 68 -9.74 3.02 23.49
C VAL A 68 -10.98 2.80 24.35
N ASP A 69 -11.48 1.56 24.39
CA ASP A 69 -12.65 1.21 25.20
C ASP A 69 -12.36 1.41 26.72
N GLY A 70 -11.13 1.15 27.13
CA GLY A 70 -10.65 1.44 28.49
C GLY A 70 -10.70 2.93 28.81
N ALA A 71 -10.24 3.79 27.89
CA ALA A 71 -10.31 5.24 28.04
C ALA A 71 -11.77 5.73 28.15
N GLU A 72 -12.65 5.25 27.28
CA GLU A 72 -14.09 5.57 27.30
C GLU A 72 -14.74 5.15 28.63
N ARG A 73 -14.44 3.95 29.14
CA ARG A 73 -14.98 3.43 30.41
C ARG A 73 -14.61 4.27 31.63
N ILE A 74 -13.42 4.84 31.66
CA ILE A 74 -12.95 5.66 32.80
C ILE A 74 -13.14 7.17 32.57
N GLY A 75 -13.66 7.58 31.41
CA GLY A 75 -13.84 8.99 31.06
C GLY A 75 -12.56 9.76 30.85
N ALA A 76 -11.45 9.07 30.46
CA ALA A 76 -10.19 9.70 30.12
C ALA A 76 -10.21 10.32 28.73
N ASN A 77 -9.38 11.35 28.52
CA ASN A 77 -9.17 11.89 27.18
C ASN A 77 -8.49 10.86 26.28
N LEU A 78 -9.02 10.67 25.07
CA LEU A 78 -8.39 9.80 24.06
C LEU A 78 -7.57 10.65 23.10
N VAL A 79 -6.30 10.31 22.93
CA VAL A 79 -5.39 10.93 21.95
C VAL A 79 -4.93 9.90 20.94
N LEU A 80 -5.30 10.10 19.68
CA LEU A 80 -4.77 9.33 18.56
C LEU A 80 -3.39 9.90 18.22
N ALA A 81 -2.34 9.19 18.60
CA ALA A 81 -0.98 9.72 18.63
C ALA A 81 -0.17 9.39 17.37
N ASP A 82 -0.62 8.45 16.51
CA ASP A 82 0.13 8.08 15.31
C ASP A 82 -0.13 9.04 14.13
N ARG A 83 0.90 9.16 13.29
CA ARG A 83 0.84 9.93 12.04
C ARG A 83 -0.05 9.20 11.04
N ASP A 84 -0.78 9.97 10.21
CA ASP A 84 -1.62 9.40 9.16
C ASP A 84 -0.83 8.45 8.25
N VAL A 85 -1.40 7.25 8.04
CA VAL A 85 -0.77 6.18 7.27
C VAL A 85 -0.46 6.60 5.83
N ARG A 86 -1.32 7.44 5.23
CA ARG A 86 -1.10 7.97 3.88
C ARG A 86 0.14 8.87 3.85
N THR A 87 0.28 9.76 4.81
CA THR A 87 1.44 10.64 4.95
C THR A 87 2.71 9.81 5.11
N THR A 88 2.70 8.84 6.01
CA THR A 88 3.83 7.93 6.26
C THR A 88 4.27 7.20 4.98
N LEU A 89 3.34 6.54 4.30
CA LEU A 89 3.65 5.79 3.07
C LEU A 89 4.08 6.70 1.91
N GLN A 90 3.46 7.88 1.76
CA GLN A 90 3.86 8.83 0.73
C GLN A 90 5.25 9.42 0.98
N ARG A 91 5.59 9.77 2.23
CA ARG A 91 6.91 10.26 2.60
C ARG A 91 7.97 9.18 2.34
N THR A 92 7.72 7.95 2.78
CA THR A 92 8.60 6.80 2.54
C THR A 92 8.84 6.62 1.05
N TRP A 93 7.77 6.51 0.26
CA TRP A 93 7.88 6.30 -1.18
C TRP A 93 8.63 7.44 -1.89
N ARG A 94 8.36 8.69 -1.52
CA ARG A 94 9.02 9.85 -2.14
C ARG A 94 10.47 10.03 -1.70
N GLY A 95 10.81 9.64 -0.47
CA GLY A 95 12.17 9.64 0.05
C GLY A 95 13.09 8.57 -0.55
N MET A 96 12.51 7.48 -1.10
CA MET A 96 13.29 6.37 -1.65
C MET A 96 13.89 6.71 -3.01
N THR A 97 15.13 6.24 -3.24
CA THR A 97 15.78 6.27 -4.55
C THR A 97 15.07 5.34 -5.54
N PHE A 98 15.31 5.53 -6.85
CA PHE A 98 14.73 4.66 -7.89
C PHE A 98 15.09 3.18 -7.67
N PHE A 99 16.35 2.88 -7.38
CA PHE A 99 16.80 1.51 -7.13
C PHE A 99 16.17 0.89 -5.89
N ALA A 100 15.99 1.67 -4.82
CA ALA A 100 15.28 1.22 -3.63
C ALA A 100 13.81 0.87 -3.94
N LYS A 101 13.12 1.67 -4.77
CA LYS A 101 11.75 1.37 -5.22
C LYS A 101 11.66 0.07 -6.02
N VAL A 102 12.61 -0.14 -6.95
CA VAL A 102 12.67 -1.38 -7.75
C VAL A 102 12.94 -2.58 -6.85
N LYS A 103 13.85 -2.45 -5.87
CA LYS A 103 14.14 -3.51 -4.90
C LYS A 103 12.90 -3.87 -4.07
N VAL A 104 12.23 -2.88 -3.49
CA VAL A 104 11.00 -3.10 -2.70
C VAL A 104 9.90 -3.71 -3.54
N PHE A 105 9.70 -3.24 -4.77
CA PHE A 105 8.73 -3.84 -5.69
C PHE A 105 9.06 -5.30 -6.00
N GLY A 106 10.34 -5.61 -6.27
CA GLY A 106 10.81 -6.98 -6.49
C GLY A 106 10.57 -7.88 -5.27
N GLN A 107 10.87 -7.39 -4.07
CA GLN A 107 10.63 -8.12 -2.82
C GLN A 107 9.13 -8.38 -2.57
N LEU A 108 8.26 -7.40 -2.85
CA LEU A 108 6.81 -7.58 -2.76
C LEU A 108 6.31 -8.62 -3.77
N MET A 109 6.81 -8.60 -5.01
CA MET A 109 6.47 -9.60 -6.02
C MET A 109 6.95 -10.99 -5.63
N MET A 110 8.17 -11.12 -5.14
CA MET A 110 8.68 -12.40 -4.64
C MET A 110 7.87 -12.91 -3.44
N GLY A 111 7.51 -12.04 -2.51
CA GLY A 111 6.69 -12.41 -1.35
C GLY A 111 5.26 -12.86 -1.71
N LEU A 112 4.73 -12.43 -2.87
CA LEU A 112 3.45 -12.93 -3.39
C LEU A 112 3.59 -14.32 -4.06
N LEU A 113 4.77 -14.62 -4.62
CA LEU A 113 5.02 -15.86 -5.36
C LEU A 113 5.59 -16.97 -4.48
N VAL A 114 6.29 -16.64 -3.40
CA VAL A 114 6.95 -17.57 -2.50
C VAL A 114 6.24 -17.56 -1.16
N SER A 115 5.46 -18.60 -0.88
CA SER A 115 4.90 -18.83 0.46
C SER A 115 5.94 -19.59 1.28
N GLU A 116 6.85 -18.88 1.94
CA GLU A 116 7.69 -19.49 2.98
C GLU A 116 6.84 -19.69 4.24
N GLU A 117 6.74 -20.93 4.71
CA GLU A 117 6.16 -21.23 6.01
C GLU A 117 7.11 -20.73 7.10
N ILE A 118 6.63 -19.83 7.94
CA ILE A 118 7.38 -19.37 9.12
C ILE A 118 7.49 -20.56 10.09
N THR A 119 8.70 -20.89 10.47
CA THR A 119 8.95 -21.97 11.42
C THR A 119 8.48 -21.61 12.83
N GLN A 120 8.16 -22.64 13.66
CA GLN A 120 7.75 -22.39 15.06
C GLN A 120 8.82 -21.65 15.86
N ASP A 121 10.10 -21.88 15.57
CA ASP A 121 11.22 -21.19 16.21
C ASP A 121 11.27 -19.69 15.87
N GLU A 122 10.93 -19.30 14.65
CA GLU A 122 10.82 -17.90 14.24
C GLU A 122 9.63 -17.20 14.91
N VAL A 123 8.51 -17.91 15.06
CA VAL A 123 7.33 -17.43 15.81
C VAL A 123 7.66 -17.23 17.28
N GLU A 124 8.43 -18.14 17.90
CA GLU A 124 8.83 -18.04 19.30
C GLU A 124 9.78 -16.85 19.53
N LYS A 125 10.71 -16.61 18.64
CA LYS A 125 11.57 -15.41 18.63
C LYS A 125 10.75 -14.12 18.48
N LEU A 126 9.78 -14.09 17.57
CA LEU A 126 8.85 -12.96 17.40
C LEU A 126 8.02 -12.66 18.66
N LYS A 127 7.69 -13.67 19.48
CA LYS A 127 6.96 -13.47 20.75
C LYS A 127 7.81 -12.81 21.84
N GLN A 128 9.12 -12.97 21.81
CA GLN A 128 10.04 -12.44 22.84
C GLN A 128 10.37 -10.96 22.69
N GLY A 129 9.80 -10.27 21.72
CA GLY A 129 9.95 -8.81 21.52
C GLY A 129 11.24 -8.39 20.81
N ASP A 130 12.33 -9.13 20.95
CA ASP A 130 13.61 -8.81 20.33
C ASP A 130 13.60 -9.04 18.82
N ALA A 131 12.87 -10.05 18.36
CA ALA A 131 12.80 -10.39 16.95
C ALA A 131 12.00 -9.41 16.08
N LEU A 132 11.04 -8.68 16.66
CA LEU A 132 10.36 -7.60 15.93
C LEU A 132 11.32 -6.41 15.72
N SER A 133 12.07 -6.06 16.75
CA SER A 133 13.14 -5.05 16.65
C SER A 133 14.22 -5.49 15.65
N GLU A 134 14.66 -6.74 15.69
CA GLU A 134 15.64 -7.30 14.75
C GLU A 134 15.10 -7.36 13.31
N ALA A 135 13.82 -7.74 13.11
CA ALA A 135 13.19 -7.76 11.78
C ALA A 135 13.01 -6.33 11.24
N MET A 136 12.67 -5.37 12.09
CA MET A 136 12.59 -3.97 11.73
C MET A 136 13.97 -3.36 11.47
N GLU A 137 14.99 -3.74 12.23
CA GLU A 137 16.40 -3.37 11.97
C GLU A 137 16.92 -4.03 10.69
N ALA A 138 16.57 -5.27 10.39
CA ALA A 138 16.94 -5.95 9.16
C ALA A 138 16.29 -5.30 7.92
N LEU A 139 15.00 -4.97 7.98
CA LEU A 139 14.32 -4.17 6.96
C LEU A 139 14.92 -2.76 6.83
N ALA A 140 15.34 -2.20 7.95
CA ALA A 140 15.94 -0.89 8.07
C ALA A 140 17.41 -0.87 7.62
N SER A 141 18.17 -1.96 7.82
CA SER A 141 19.55 -2.08 7.36
C SER A 141 19.65 -2.05 5.84
N ASP A 142 18.61 -2.52 5.16
CA ASP A 142 18.51 -2.59 3.70
C ASP A 142 18.16 -1.24 3.05
N SER A 143 17.56 -0.30 3.81
CA SER A 143 17.24 1.04 3.31
C SER A 143 17.12 2.05 4.45
N LYS A 144 18.18 2.85 4.62
CA LYS A 144 18.22 3.95 5.59
C LYS A 144 17.03 4.92 5.45
N ASP A 145 16.56 5.12 4.21
CA ASP A 145 15.43 6.02 3.93
C ASP A 145 14.11 5.44 4.45
N MET A 146 13.93 4.12 4.36
CA MET A 146 12.75 3.46 4.93
C MET A 146 12.76 3.52 6.46
N LYS A 147 13.89 3.21 7.10
CA LYS A 147 14.04 3.29 8.55
C LYS A 147 13.65 4.67 9.04
N ARG A 148 14.29 5.69 8.47
CA ARG A 148 14.04 7.07 8.87
C ARG A 148 12.55 7.41 8.84
N THR A 149 11.83 7.04 7.78
CA THR A 149 10.45 7.50 7.58
C THR A 149 9.42 6.62 8.27
N LEU A 150 9.64 5.29 8.29
CA LEU A 150 8.69 4.33 8.87
C LEU A 150 8.86 4.16 10.38
N ILE A 151 10.07 4.42 10.90
CA ILE A 151 10.40 4.21 12.31
C ILE A 151 10.76 5.53 12.96
N ASP A 152 11.93 6.12 12.64
CA ASP A 152 12.49 7.25 13.39
C ASP A 152 11.55 8.48 13.38
N GLU A 153 11.00 8.86 12.22
CA GLU A 153 10.05 9.98 12.13
C GLU A 153 8.70 9.68 12.83
N ARG A 154 8.28 8.41 12.88
CA ARG A 154 7.06 8.03 13.62
C ARG A 154 7.31 8.07 15.12
N ASP A 155 8.49 7.62 15.59
CA ASP A 155 8.87 7.72 17.00
C ASP A 155 8.87 9.17 17.47
N GLN A 156 9.44 10.09 16.67
CA GLN A 156 9.40 11.53 16.93
C GLN A 156 7.97 12.08 16.98
N TYR A 157 7.12 11.66 16.02
CA TYR A 157 5.73 12.09 15.96
C TYR A 157 4.92 11.59 17.15
N LEU A 158 5.04 10.31 17.49
CA LEU A 158 4.40 9.70 18.65
C LEU A 158 4.85 10.36 19.96
N ALA A 159 6.16 10.54 20.15
CA ALA A 159 6.71 11.20 21.31
C ALA A 159 6.17 12.62 21.51
N GLU A 160 6.14 13.42 20.43
CA GLU A 160 5.62 14.78 20.47
C GLU A 160 4.11 14.83 20.73
N LYS A 161 3.32 13.94 20.13
CA LYS A 161 1.88 13.83 20.39
C LYS A 161 1.58 13.43 21.83
N ILE A 162 2.35 12.49 22.39
CA ILE A 162 2.24 12.08 23.79
C ILE A 162 2.63 13.25 24.69
N ARG A 163 3.73 13.95 24.39
CA ARG A 163 4.20 15.12 25.18
C ARG A 163 3.19 16.27 25.19
N GLN A 164 2.47 16.49 24.09
CA GLN A 164 1.44 17.55 23.97
C GLN A 164 0.07 17.12 24.48
N ALA A 165 -0.10 15.85 24.87
CA ALA A 165 -1.39 15.35 25.34
C ALA A 165 -1.86 16.08 26.61
N PRO A 166 -3.16 16.36 26.77
CA PRO A 166 -3.69 17.07 27.94
C PRO A 166 -3.64 16.18 29.19
N GLY A 167 -3.53 16.80 30.37
CA GLY A 167 -3.56 16.11 31.66
C GLY A 167 -2.17 15.94 32.28
N THR A 168 -2.16 15.40 33.49
CA THR A 168 -0.92 15.21 34.28
C THR A 168 -0.54 13.74 34.44
N ASN A 169 -1.50 12.82 34.29
CA ASN A 169 -1.29 11.39 34.43
C ASN A 169 -1.73 10.69 33.15
N MET A 170 -0.77 10.33 32.30
CA MET A 170 -0.99 9.82 30.97
C MET A 170 -0.52 8.37 30.84
N VAL A 171 -1.27 7.57 30.07
CA VAL A 171 -0.88 6.21 29.65
C VAL A 171 -0.79 6.19 28.15
N ALA A 172 0.33 5.72 27.61
CA ALA A 172 0.49 5.50 26.17
C ALA A 172 0.54 4.01 25.88
N VAL A 173 -0.33 3.56 24.97
CA VAL A 173 -0.36 2.19 24.45
C VAL A 173 0.24 2.23 23.03
N VAL A 174 1.42 1.63 22.91
CA VAL A 174 2.22 1.67 21.68
C VAL A 174 2.80 0.30 21.37
N GLY A 175 3.09 0.03 20.11
CA GLY A 175 3.77 -1.19 19.69
C GLY A 175 5.19 -1.27 20.28
N ALA A 176 5.61 -2.49 20.64
CA ALA A 176 6.92 -2.73 21.27
C ALA A 176 8.10 -2.17 20.46
N GLY A 177 8.01 -2.23 19.12
CA GLY A 177 9.05 -1.71 18.22
C GLY A 177 9.27 -0.20 18.29
N HIS A 178 8.29 0.58 18.77
CA HIS A 178 8.37 2.04 18.89
C HIS A 178 8.78 2.50 20.30
N LEU A 179 8.71 1.61 21.31
CA LEU A 179 8.88 1.99 22.70
C LEU A 179 10.26 2.63 22.97
N SER A 180 11.35 2.02 22.51
CA SER A 180 12.70 2.51 22.72
C SER A 180 12.95 3.85 22.01
N GLY A 181 12.42 4.01 20.81
CA GLY A 181 12.51 5.26 20.05
C GLY A 181 11.71 6.38 20.69
N ILE A 182 10.46 6.12 21.08
CA ILE A 182 9.62 7.10 21.79
C ILE A 182 10.29 7.59 23.07
N LEU A 183 10.80 6.67 23.89
CA LEU A 183 11.48 7.04 25.17
C LEU A 183 12.69 7.93 24.94
N LYS A 184 13.45 7.72 23.86
CA LYS A 184 14.60 8.55 23.48
C LYS A 184 14.16 9.95 23.06
N GLU A 185 13.09 10.05 22.27
CA GLU A 185 12.61 11.30 21.66
C GLU A 185 11.65 12.09 22.60
N LEU A 186 11.15 11.49 23.70
CA LEU A 186 10.11 12.08 24.56
C LEU A 186 10.53 13.39 25.22
N ASN A 187 11.82 13.56 25.49
CA ASN A 187 12.39 14.77 26.11
C ASN A 187 12.78 15.85 25.07
N GLU A 188 12.68 15.55 23.78
CA GLU A 188 12.99 16.47 22.71
C GLU A 188 11.70 17.05 22.12
N SER A 189 11.79 18.28 21.58
CA SER A 189 10.63 18.93 20.92
C SER A 189 10.73 18.75 19.42
N HIS A 190 9.69 18.21 18.80
CA HIS A 190 9.63 17.97 17.39
C HIS A 190 8.54 18.81 16.72
N ASN A 191 8.81 19.32 15.52
CA ASN A 191 7.82 20.05 14.74
C ASN A 191 6.94 19.07 13.97
N LEU A 192 5.70 18.86 14.43
CA LEU A 192 4.73 17.95 13.80
C LEU A 192 4.43 18.35 12.36
N GLU A 193 4.34 19.64 12.04
CA GLU A 193 4.05 20.10 10.67
C GLU A 193 5.12 19.63 9.69
N ASN A 194 6.41 19.70 10.08
CA ASN A 194 7.52 19.21 9.24
C ASN A 194 7.45 17.68 9.02
N LEU A 195 6.96 16.95 10.01
CA LEU A 195 6.78 15.50 9.92
C LEU A 195 5.56 15.10 9.07
N GLU A 196 4.61 16.01 8.86
CA GLU A 196 3.42 15.81 8.02
C GLU A 196 3.64 16.24 6.56
N ILE A 197 4.58 17.17 6.29
CA ILE A 197 4.85 17.63 4.92
C ILE A 197 5.35 16.48 4.05
N VAL A 198 4.63 16.18 2.99
CA VAL A 198 5.05 15.18 2.00
C VAL A 198 6.00 15.82 1.00
N PRO A 199 7.25 15.33 0.85
CA PRO A 199 8.21 15.89 -0.10
C PRO A 199 7.65 15.95 -1.53
N PRO A 200 8.06 16.92 -2.36
CA PRO A 200 7.62 16.98 -3.75
C PRO A 200 8.10 15.75 -4.53
N PRO A 201 7.41 15.36 -5.62
CA PRO A 201 7.84 14.25 -6.45
C PRO A 201 9.20 14.56 -7.09
N SER A 202 10.05 13.54 -7.21
CA SER A 202 11.38 13.65 -7.83
C SER A 202 11.27 14.13 -9.29
N SER A 203 12.13 15.08 -9.68
CA SER A 203 12.26 15.57 -11.07
C SER A 203 12.59 14.44 -12.04
N THR A 204 13.39 13.46 -11.63
CA THR A 204 13.72 12.26 -12.41
C THR A 204 12.46 11.46 -12.74
N GLY A 205 11.54 11.30 -11.77
CA GLY A 205 10.27 10.62 -12.02
C GLY A 205 9.36 11.37 -13.00
N GLN A 206 9.35 12.69 -12.96
CA GLN A 206 8.61 13.51 -13.91
C GLN A 206 9.21 13.42 -15.32
N PHE A 207 10.54 13.43 -15.44
CA PHE A 207 11.23 13.26 -16.72
C PHE A 207 10.92 11.88 -17.33
N LEU A 208 11.00 10.78 -16.56
CA LEU A 208 10.65 9.46 -17.07
C LEU A 208 9.18 9.37 -17.51
N LYS A 209 8.29 9.99 -16.74
CA LYS A 209 6.84 9.97 -17.05
C LYS A 209 6.50 10.58 -18.40
N TRP A 210 7.19 11.65 -18.80
CA TRP A 210 6.90 12.37 -20.05
C TRP A 210 7.97 12.15 -21.12
N GLY A 211 9.24 11.97 -20.71
CA GLY A 211 10.36 11.82 -21.65
C GLY A 211 10.30 10.50 -22.41
N ILE A 212 10.00 9.37 -21.75
CA ILE A 212 9.91 8.07 -22.42
C ILE A 212 8.78 8.06 -23.45
N PRO A 213 7.53 8.45 -23.13
CA PRO A 213 6.47 8.56 -24.14
C PRO A 213 6.82 9.50 -25.28
N ALA A 214 7.44 10.64 -25.00
CA ALA A 214 7.85 11.60 -26.03
C ALA A 214 8.90 11.00 -26.99
N ILE A 215 9.88 10.26 -26.47
CA ILE A 215 10.88 9.56 -27.30
C ILE A 215 10.21 8.50 -28.17
N ILE A 216 9.31 7.68 -27.61
CA ILE A 216 8.60 6.62 -28.35
C ILE A 216 7.76 7.25 -29.48
N ILE A 217 6.97 8.28 -29.16
CA ILE A 217 6.17 9.00 -30.16
C ILE A 217 7.07 9.64 -31.21
N GLY A 218 8.20 10.24 -30.81
CA GLY A 218 9.16 10.83 -31.75
C GLY A 218 9.77 9.80 -32.71
N LEU A 219 10.12 8.59 -32.22
CA LEU A 219 10.64 7.50 -33.05
C LEU A 219 9.56 6.99 -34.02
N ILE A 220 8.32 6.83 -33.57
CA ILE A 220 7.20 6.45 -34.43
C ILE A 220 6.97 7.51 -35.53
N ALA A 221 6.94 8.79 -35.15
CA ALA A 221 6.80 9.90 -36.12
C ALA A 221 7.95 9.93 -37.12
N TYR A 222 9.20 9.81 -36.63
CA TYR A 222 10.38 9.74 -37.51
C TYR A 222 10.28 8.59 -38.51
N GLY A 223 9.92 7.37 -38.02
CA GLY A 223 9.71 6.21 -38.89
C GLY A 223 8.60 6.44 -39.93
N PHE A 224 7.50 7.08 -39.52
CA PHE A 224 6.41 7.42 -40.41
C PHE A 224 6.80 8.36 -41.55
N PHE A 225 7.61 9.37 -41.26
CA PHE A 225 8.06 10.33 -42.27
C PHE A 225 9.27 9.86 -43.11
N SER A 226 10.02 8.84 -42.61
CA SER A 226 11.22 8.32 -43.26
C SER A 226 10.96 7.13 -44.20
N VAL A 227 9.77 6.54 -44.13
CA VAL A 227 9.35 5.34 -44.89
C VAL A 227 8.12 5.68 -45.73
N ASP A 228 7.86 4.89 -46.77
CA ASP A 228 6.62 5.03 -47.56
C ASP A 228 5.35 5.02 -46.68
N ALA A 229 4.43 5.94 -46.96
CA ALA A 229 3.23 6.14 -46.18
C ALA A 229 2.34 4.87 -46.10
N GLY A 230 2.31 4.07 -47.18
CA GLY A 230 1.55 2.80 -47.19
C GLY A 230 2.14 1.76 -46.24
N VAL A 231 3.46 1.66 -46.15
CA VAL A 231 4.16 0.77 -45.23
C VAL A 231 3.95 1.24 -43.78
N SER A 232 4.09 2.54 -43.55
CA SER A 232 3.89 3.14 -42.23
C SER A 232 2.48 2.90 -41.69
N TRP A 233 1.47 3.04 -42.56
CA TRP A 233 0.08 2.76 -42.19
C TRP A 233 -0.17 1.28 -41.83
N GLN A 234 0.41 0.36 -42.61
CA GLN A 234 0.34 -1.07 -42.30
C GLN A 234 1.02 -1.40 -40.98
N MET A 235 2.14 -0.76 -40.64
CA MET A 235 2.83 -0.95 -39.35
C MET A 235 1.96 -0.49 -38.19
N ILE A 236 1.30 0.68 -38.31
CA ILE A 236 0.37 1.18 -37.28
C ILE A 236 -0.81 0.24 -37.10
N GLN A 237 -1.41 -0.23 -38.19
CA GLN A 237 -2.52 -1.18 -38.10
C GLN A 237 -2.11 -2.49 -37.42
N ARG A 238 -0.96 -3.07 -37.81
CA ARG A 238 -0.45 -4.30 -37.19
C ARG A 238 -0.15 -4.09 -35.69
N TRP A 239 0.50 -3.00 -35.36
CA TRP A 239 0.77 -2.66 -33.97
C TRP A 239 -0.51 -2.50 -33.15
N PHE A 240 -1.51 -1.81 -33.68
CA PHE A 240 -2.81 -1.65 -33.03
C PHE A 240 -3.51 -2.99 -32.81
N LEU A 241 -3.59 -3.80 -33.87
CA LEU A 241 -4.28 -5.09 -33.82
C LEU A 241 -3.58 -6.09 -32.89
N ILE A 242 -2.25 -6.19 -32.96
CA ILE A 242 -1.49 -7.14 -32.14
C ILE A 242 -1.65 -6.77 -30.65
N ASN A 243 -1.43 -5.51 -30.29
CA ASN A 243 -1.58 -5.06 -28.89
C ASN A 243 -3.03 -5.23 -28.40
N GLY A 244 -4.00 -4.82 -29.22
CA GLY A 244 -5.42 -4.93 -28.88
C GLY A 244 -5.88 -6.38 -28.73
N ILE A 245 -5.57 -7.24 -29.70
CA ILE A 245 -5.99 -8.65 -29.67
C ILE A 245 -5.35 -9.39 -28.49
N LEU A 246 -4.04 -9.23 -28.26
CA LEU A 246 -3.37 -9.92 -27.16
C LEU A 246 -3.92 -9.47 -25.79
N SER A 247 -4.20 -8.18 -25.64
CA SER A 247 -4.79 -7.66 -24.41
C SER A 247 -6.23 -8.13 -24.20
N ALA A 248 -7.04 -8.16 -25.27
CA ALA A 248 -8.41 -8.69 -25.24
C ALA A 248 -8.45 -10.19 -24.93
N LEU A 249 -7.52 -10.96 -25.52
CA LEU A 249 -7.39 -12.39 -25.21
C LEU A 249 -7.01 -12.63 -23.75
N GLY A 250 -6.08 -11.84 -23.20
CA GLY A 250 -5.74 -11.92 -21.78
C GLY A 250 -6.94 -11.64 -20.88
N ALA A 251 -7.71 -10.59 -21.18
CA ALA A 251 -8.93 -10.26 -20.44
C ALA A 251 -10.02 -11.34 -20.60
N ALA A 252 -10.16 -11.93 -21.78
CA ALA A 252 -11.10 -13.02 -22.04
C ALA A 252 -10.71 -14.30 -21.27
N LEU A 253 -9.43 -14.65 -21.23
CA LEU A 253 -8.92 -15.76 -20.44
C LEU A 253 -9.11 -15.53 -18.94
N ALA A 254 -9.07 -14.28 -18.49
CA ALA A 254 -9.41 -13.90 -17.11
C ALA A 254 -10.93 -13.91 -16.85
N LEU A 255 -11.76 -14.29 -17.80
CA LEU A 255 -13.22 -14.29 -17.72
C LEU A 255 -13.80 -12.90 -17.39
N ALA A 256 -13.12 -11.84 -17.79
CA ALA A 256 -13.57 -10.47 -17.59
C ALA A 256 -14.88 -10.19 -18.36
N HIS A 257 -15.61 -9.18 -17.86
CA HIS A 257 -16.85 -8.76 -18.51
C HIS A 257 -16.61 -8.35 -19.98
N PRO A 258 -17.53 -8.62 -20.94
CA PRO A 258 -17.35 -8.28 -22.36
C PRO A 258 -16.95 -6.81 -22.61
N LEU A 259 -17.49 -5.86 -21.85
CA LEU A 259 -17.10 -4.45 -21.95
C LEU A 259 -15.64 -4.22 -21.50
N THR A 260 -15.16 -4.98 -20.55
CA THR A 260 -13.75 -4.95 -20.12
C THR A 260 -12.83 -5.48 -21.21
N ILE A 261 -13.22 -6.57 -21.89
CA ILE A 261 -12.48 -7.14 -23.04
C ILE A 261 -12.37 -6.09 -24.16
N ILE A 262 -13.48 -5.43 -24.49
CA ILE A 262 -13.49 -4.35 -25.50
C ILE A 262 -12.61 -3.18 -25.06
N SER A 263 -12.70 -2.76 -23.79
CA SER A 263 -11.89 -1.68 -23.27
C SER A 263 -10.40 -2.02 -23.27
N ALA A 264 -10.03 -3.26 -22.97
CA ALA A 264 -8.66 -3.76 -23.06
C ALA A 264 -8.13 -3.71 -24.49
N PHE A 265 -8.94 -4.15 -25.48
CA PHE A 265 -8.60 -4.06 -26.89
C PHE A 265 -8.31 -2.63 -27.34
N LEU A 266 -9.20 -1.70 -26.99
CA LEU A 266 -9.08 -0.30 -27.41
C LEU A 266 -7.98 0.46 -26.69
N ALA A 267 -7.77 0.19 -25.39
CA ALA A 267 -6.80 0.91 -24.58
C ALA A 267 -5.35 0.43 -24.76
N ALA A 268 -5.13 -0.87 -25.03
CA ALA A 268 -3.80 -1.46 -25.06
C ALA A 268 -2.82 -0.76 -26.02
N PRO A 269 -3.20 -0.40 -27.25
CA PRO A 269 -2.31 0.29 -28.16
C PRO A 269 -1.82 1.66 -27.61
N PHE A 270 -2.70 2.40 -26.94
CA PHE A 270 -2.34 3.71 -26.40
C PHE A 270 -1.55 3.59 -25.11
N THR A 271 -1.89 2.65 -24.26
CA THR A 271 -1.18 2.44 -22.98
C THR A 271 0.20 1.82 -23.19
N SER A 272 0.42 1.07 -24.26
CA SER A 272 1.74 0.54 -24.63
C SER A 272 2.76 1.64 -24.99
N LEU A 273 2.30 2.84 -25.32
CA LEU A 273 3.16 4.01 -25.54
C LEU A 273 3.65 4.65 -24.23
N ASN A 274 3.00 4.35 -23.11
CA ASN A 274 3.35 4.91 -21.81
C ASN A 274 3.68 3.78 -20.81
N PRO A 275 4.96 3.57 -20.46
CA PRO A 275 5.36 2.51 -19.54
C PRO A 275 4.81 2.70 -18.12
N MET A 276 4.27 3.88 -17.79
CA MET A 276 3.64 4.17 -16.50
C MET A 276 2.17 3.76 -16.44
N ILE A 277 1.55 3.43 -17.57
CA ILE A 277 0.13 3.06 -17.66
C ILE A 277 0.04 1.71 -18.37
N ALA A 278 -0.24 0.66 -17.61
CA ALA A 278 -0.50 -0.65 -18.19
C ALA A 278 -1.93 -0.74 -18.73
N ALA A 279 -2.14 -1.50 -19.81
CA ALA A 279 -3.48 -1.78 -20.36
C ALA A 279 -4.41 -2.39 -19.30
N GLY A 280 -3.86 -3.19 -18.40
CA GLY A 280 -4.56 -3.78 -17.27
C GLY A 280 -5.18 -2.75 -16.31
N TRP A 281 -4.63 -1.55 -16.21
CA TRP A 281 -5.23 -0.51 -15.35
C TRP A 281 -6.57 -0.03 -15.90
N VAL A 282 -6.67 0.14 -17.23
CA VAL A 282 -7.92 0.56 -17.88
C VAL A 282 -8.93 -0.56 -17.79
N ALA A 283 -8.54 -1.79 -18.13
CA ALA A 283 -9.37 -2.97 -18.01
C ALA A 283 -9.83 -3.20 -16.56
N GLY A 284 -8.91 -3.17 -15.60
CA GLY A 284 -9.24 -3.31 -14.18
C GLY A 284 -10.18 -2.24 -13.64
N LEU A 285 -10.04 -0.98 -14.10
CA LEU A 285 -10.98 0.09 -13.73
C LEU A 285 -12.38 -0.18 -14.28
N VAL A 286 -12.49 -0.59 -15.55
CA VAL A 286 -13.79 -0.94 -16.17
C VAL A 286 -14.41 -2.12 -15.42
N GLU A 287 -13.63 -3.17 -15.14
CA GLU A 287 -14.08 -4.34 -14.39
C GLU A 287 -14.56 -3.97 -12.98
N ALA A 288 -13.78 -3.11 -12.27
CA ALA A 288 -14.16 -2.64 -10.95
C ALA A 288 -15.47 -1.82 -10.95
N ILE A 289 -15.73 -1.04 -12.01
CA ILE A 289 -16.99 -0.30 -12.17
C ILE A 289 -18.17 -1.26 -12.35
N LEU A 290 -17.97 -2.35 -13.09
CA LEU A 290 -19.02 -3.32 -13.43
C LEU A 290 -19.28 -4.30 -12.29
N ASN A 291 -18.24 -4.87 -11.70
CA ASN A 291 -18.33 -5.94 -10.69
C ASN A 291 -18.28 -5.46 -9.25
N LYS A 292 -17.91 -4.18 -9.03
CA LYS A 292 -17.88 -3.53 -7.71
C LYS A 292 -17.20 -4.39 -6.63
N PRO A 293 -15.92 -4.76 -6.81
CA PRO A 293 -15.21 -5.53 -5.82
C PRO A 293 -15.16 -4.77 -4.50
N GLN A 294 -15.18 -5.52 -3.40
CA GLN A 294 -15.16 -4.99 -2.04
C GLN A 294 -13.78 -5.15 -1.41
N VAL A 295 -13.53 -4.45 -0.30
CA VAL A 295 -12.27 -4.55 0.44
C VAL A 295 -11.96 -5.99 0.83
N LYS A 296 -12.95 -6.77 1.26
CA LYS A 296 -12.78 -8.19 1.61
C LYS A 296 -12.26 -9.06 0.47
N ASP A 297 -12.63 -8.74 -0.79
CA ASP A 297 -12.16 -9.49 -1.96
C ASP A 297 -10.63 -9.30 -2.13
N PHE A 298 -10.11 -8.11 -1.79
CA PHE A 298 -8.67 -7.85 -1.73
C PHE A 298 -7.98 -8.53 -0.56
N GLU A 299 -8.61 -8.56 0.63
CA GLU A 299 -8.05 -9.22 1.80
C GLU A 299 -7.87 -10.73 1.58
N HIS A 300 -8.75 -11.35 0.79
CA HIS A 300 -8.68 -12.77 0.44
C HIS A 300 -7.85 -13.07 -0.80
N LEU A 301 -7.40 -12.05 -1.55
CA LEU A 301 -6.67 -12.21 -2.80
C LEU A 301 -5.46 -13.15 -2.66
N GLY A 302 -4.68 -13.05 -1.57
CA GLY A 302 -3.50 -13.89 -1.34
C GLY A 302 -3.81 -15.38 -1.24
N GLU A 303 -4.98 -15.76 -0.73
CA GLU A 303 -5.45 -17.16 -0.67
C GLU A 303 -6.03 -17.59 -2.02
N ASP A 304 -6.81 -16.71 -2.62
CA ASP A 304 -7.55 -17.01 -3.83
C ASP A 304 -6.62 -17.25 -5.03
N ILE A 305 -5.53 -16.47 -5.16
CA ILE A 305 -4.57 -16.65 -6.26
C ILE A 305 -3.75 -17.95 -6.15
N THR A 306 -3.66 -18.57 -4.97
CA THR A 306 -2.94 -19.84 -4.78
C THR A 306 -3.80 -21.06 -5.10
N SER A 307 -5.11 -20.90 -5.23
CA SER A 307 -6.05 -21.98 -5.55
C SER A 307 -6.70 -21.76 -6.91
N PHE A 308 -6.78 -22.83 -7.74
CA PHE A 308 -7.41 -22.76 -9.06
C PHE A 308 -8.86 -22.25 -9.00
N LYS A 309 -9.63 -22.67 -7.99
CA LYS A 309 -11.01 -22.21 -7.80
C LYS A 309 -11.07 -20.76 -7.30
N GLY A 310 -10.18 -20.36 -6.39
CA GLY A 310 -10.13 -19.01 -5.85
C GLY A 310 -9.80 -17.98 -6.91
N PHE A 311 -8.79 -18.28 -7.74
CA PHE A 311 -8.36 -17.42 -8.85
C PHE A 311 -9.54 -16.99 -9.76
N TRP A 312 -10.46 -17.91 -10.07
CA TRP A 312 -11.61 -17.63 -10.93
C TRP A 312 -12.86 -17.13 -10.18
N LYS A 313 -12.88 -17.21 -8.83
CA LYS A 313 -13.99 -16.75 -8.01
C LYS A 313 -13.82 -15.35 -7.47
N ASN A 314 -12.59 -14.93 -7.27
CA ASN A 314 -12.31 -13.61 -6.77
C ASN A 314 -12.74 -12.55 -7.80
N LYS A 315 -13.35 -11.47 -7.35
CA LYS A 315 -13.87 -10.39 -8.21
C LYS A 315 -12.79 -9.40 -8.66
N ILE A 316 -11.56 -9.60 -8.22
CA ILE A 316 -10.36 -8.82 -8.57
C ILE A 316 -9.55 -9.62 -9.58
#